data_e304ca3ff2475e471ee9027d91f0dbc4
#
_entry.id   e304ca3ff2475e471ee9027d91f0dbc4
#
_cell.length_a   1.000
_cell.length_b   1.000
_cell.length_c   1.000
_cell.angle_alpha   90.00
_cell.angle_beta   90.00
_cell.angle_gamma   90.00
#
_symmetry.space_group_name_H-M   'P 1'
#
loop_
_entity.id
_entity.type
_entity.pdbx_description
1 polymer ?
#
loop_
_entity_poly.entity_id
_entity_poly.type
_entity_poly.pdbx_seq_one_letter_code
_entity_poly.pdbx_strand_id
1 'polypeptide(L)'
;MDLVREGVVDLLGVLAYGELSAFDRLAEDARGAPTLDGRAAMATMAAAEVGHFQLLERHLRDMGISVSDAMRPFVARFDHFHASTAPRSWLESLVKVYVGDGLTVDFYGEVGGWLDATTAALVKEVLADTGHSAFAEREVRAACERDRATRDRLALW
;
A
#
# COMPACT_ATOMS: atom_id res chain seq x y z
N MET A 1 6.44 -27.15 10.34
CA MET A 1 5.38 -26.16 10.54
C MET A 1 4.20 -26.62 9.70
N ASP A 2 2.95 -26.42 10.16
CA ASP A 2 1.77 -26.78 9.38
C ASP A 2 1.68 -25.88 8.13
N LEU A 3 1.33 -26.44 6.96
CA LEU A 3 1.22 -25.70 5.69
C LEU A 3 0.26 -24.50 5.78
N VAL A 4 -0.81 -24.62 6.55
CA VAL A 4 -1.74 -23.50 6.79
C VAL A 4 -1.06 -22.36 7.54
N ARG A 5 -0.28 -22.69 8.56
CA ARG A 5 0.48 -21.70 9.32
C ARG A 5 1.58 -21.04 8.48
N GLU A 6 2.23 -21.80 7.60
CA GLU A 6 3.22 -21.23 6.65
C GLU A 6 2.56 -20.22 5.71
N GLY A 7 1.42 -20.58 5.14
CA GLY A 7 0.66 -19.67 4.27
C GLY A 7 0.20 -18.39 4.97
N VAL A 8 -0.18 -18.48 6.26
CA VAL A 8 -0.53 -17.28 7.05
C VAL A 8 0.70 -16.40 7.29
N VAL A 9 1.86 -16.99 7.64
CA VAL A 9 3.11 -16.24 7.82
C VAL A 9 3.53 -15.54 6.52
N ASP A 10 3.44 -16.22 5.38
CA ASP A 10 3.74 -15.64 4.08
C ASP A 10 2.79 -14.47 3.75
N LEU A 11 1.49 -14.64 4.00
CA LEU A 11 0.48 -13.60 3.80
C LEU A 11 0.77 -12.35 4.66
N LEU A 12 1.07 -12.54 5.94
CA LEU A 12 1.40 -11.44 6.84
C LEU A 12 2.75 -10.80 6.48
N GLY A 13 3.70 -11.59 6.02
CA GLY A 13 5.01 -11.12 5.56
C GLY A 13 4.92 -10.26 4.31
N VAL A 14 4.13 -10.69 3.31
CA VAL A 14 3.92 -9.89 2.09
C VAL A 14 3.15 -8.61 2.38
N LEU A 15 2.15 -8.64 3.27
CA LEU A 15 1.46 -7.44 3.74
C LEU A 15 2.43 -6.49 4.45
N ALA A 16 3.19 -6.98 5.43
CA ALA A 16 4.12 -6.15 6.20
C ALA A 16 5.16 -5.45 5.30
N TYR A 17 5.68 -6.15 4.28
CA TYR A 17 6.59 -5.52 3.34
C TYR A 17 5.86 -4.55 2.40
N GLY A 18 4.61 -4.84 2.04
CA GLY A 18 3.75 -3.94 1.29
C GLY A 18 3.57 -2.59 2.00
N GLU A 19 3.20 -2.61 3.29
CA GLU A 19 3.03 -1.40 4.11
C GLU A 19 4.33 -0.61 4.25
N LEU A 20 5.45 -1.29 4.51
CA LEU A 20 6.76 -0.66 4.59
C LEU A 20 7.18 -0.01 3.27
N SER A 21 6.95 -0.68 2.14
CA SER A 21 7.21 -0.13 0.81
C SER A 21 6.28 1.03 0.47
N ALA A 22 5.00 0.96 0.87
CA ALA A 22 4.04 2.03 0.67
C ALA A 22 4.46 3.29 1.45
N PHE A 23 4.88 3.14 2.71
CA PHE A 23 5.46 4.25 3.47
C PHE A 23 6.60 4.94 2.72
N ASP A 24 7.60 4.19 2.26
CA ASP A 24 8.76 4.72 1.56
C ASP A 24 8.35 5.50 0.30
N ARG A 25 7.43 4.94 -0.50
CA ARG A 25 6.93 5.59 -1.74
C ARG A 25 6.12 6.83 -1.45
N LEU A 26 5.16 6.78 -0.54
CA LEU A 26 4.34 7.93 -0.17
C LEU A 26 5.17 9.08 0.40
N ALA A 27 6.17 8.77 1.24
CA ALA A 27 7.08 9.76 1.80
C ALA A 27 7.97 10.40 0.71
N GLU A 28 8.44 9.62 -0.27
CA GLU A 28 9.20 10.13 -1.41
C GLU A 28 8.32 11.00 -2.31
N ASP A 29 7.14 10.52 -2.68
CA ASP A 29 6.20 11.19 -3.58
C ASP A 29 5.63 12.47 -2.96
N ALA A 30 5.49 12.55 -1.63
CA ALA A 30 5.09 13.75 -0.91
C ALA A 30 5.97 14.97 -1.23
N ARG A 31 7.25 14.74 -1.56
CA ARG A 31 8.16 15.84 -1.95
C ARG A 31 7.84 16.44 -3.30
N GLY A 32 7.18 15.68 -4.17
CA GLY A 32 6.73 16.11 -5.50
C GLY A 32 5.38 16.81 -5.50
N ALA A 33 4.69 16.90 -4.36
CA ALA A 33 3.38 17.52 -4.26
C ALA A 33 3.43 19.01 -4.65
N PRO A 34 2.49 19.48 -5.49
CA PRO A 34 2.47 20.87 -5.99
C PRO A 34 2.04 21.88 -4.92
N THR A 35 1.44 21.42 -3.82
CA THR A 35 0.96 22.25 -2.71
C THR A 35 1.40 21.69 -1.36
N LEU A 36 1.47 22.57 -0.35
CA LEU A 36 1.76 22.14 1.03
C LEU A 36 0.66 21.24 1.59
N ASP A 37 -0.60 21.49 1.23
CA ASP A 37 -1.73 20.64 1.66
C ASP A 37 -1.61 19.23 1.06
N GLY A 38 -1.29 19.12 -0.22
CA GLY A 38 -1.03 17.83 -0.88
C GLY A 38 0.15 17.10 -0.25
N ARG A 39 1.23 17.83 0.08
CA ARG A 39 2.38 17.26 0.78
C ARG A 39 2.02 16.77 2.17
N ALA A 40 1.26 17.55 2.94
CA ALA A 40 0.80 17.15 4.27
C ALA A 40 -0.13 15.92 4.22
N ALA A 41 -1.05 15.88 3.24
CA ALA A 41 -1.91 14.73 3.02
C ALA A 41 -1.10 13.45 2.76
N MET A 42 -0.15 13.47 1.82
CA MET A 42 0.71 12.32 1.52
C MET A 42 1.58 11.90 2.71
N ALA A 43 2.10 12.85 3.48
CA ALA A 43 2.88 12.55 4.68
C ALA A 43 2.00 11.88 5.76
N THR A 44 0.75 12.29 5.90
CA THR A 44 -0.22 11.66 6.81
C THR A 44 -0.54 10.24 6.37
N MET A 45 -0.74 10.02 5.07
CA MET A 45 -0.92 8.69 4.50
C MET A 45 0.29 7.78 4.77
N ALA A 46 1.51 8.27 4.48
CA ALA A 46 2.73 7.52 4.78
C ALA A 46 2.83 7.12 6.27
N ALA A 47 2.44 8.02 7.18
CA ALA A 47 2.45 7.71 8.62
C ALA A 47 1.43 6.61 8.99
N ALA A 48 0.29 6.52 8.30
CA ALA A 48 -0.69 5.46 8.49
C ALA A 48 -0.11 4.08 8.13
N GLU A 49 0.68 3.98 7.05
CA GLU A 49 1.32 2.72 6.64
C GLU A 49 2.28 2.18 7.70
N VAL A 50 3.00 3.06 8.40
CA VAL A 50 3.83 2.66 9.55
C VAL A 50 2.98 2.06 10.67
N GLY A 51 1.81 2.62 10.92
CA GLY A 51 0.84 2.07 11.89
C GLY A 51 0.39 0.66 11.51
N HIS A 52 0.05 0.44 10.25
CA HIS A 52 -0.35 -0.87 9.71
C HIS A 52 0.80 -1.88 9.81
N PHE A 53 2.00 -1.49 9.40
CA PHE A 53 3.21 -2.32 9.56
C PHE A 53 3.41 -2.75 11.01
N GLN A 54 3.27 -1.83 11.98
CA GLN A 54 3.43 -2.14 13.40
C GLN A 54 2.37 -3.12 13.94
N LEU A 55 1.15 -3.08 13.41
CA LEU A 55 0.11 -4.06 13.74
C LEU A 55 0.52 -5.47 13.29
N LEU A 56 0.98 -5.59 12.05
CA LEU A 56 1.46 -6.85 11.47
C LEU A 56 2.71 -7.37 12.19
N GLU A 57 3.66 -6.51 12.50
CA GLU A 57 4.86 -6.85 13.26
C GLU A 57 4.52 -7.42 14.63
N ARG A 58 3.61 -6.79 15.37
CA ARG A 58 3.18 -7.29 16.69
C ARG A 58 2.56 -8.68 16.58
N HIS A 59 1.66 -8.88 15.62
CA HIS A 59 0.99 -10.17 15.43
C HIS A 59 1.99 -11.29 15.07
N LEU A 60 2.92 -11.05 14.15
CA LEU A 60 3.99 -11.98 13.81
C LEU A 60 4.86 -12.30 15.02
N ARG A 61 5.20 -11.30 15.83
CA ARG A 61 5.96 -11.47 17.06
C ARG A 61 5.22 -12.35 18.07
N ASP A 62 3.91 -12.17 18.22
CA ASP A 62 3.06 -12.99 19.12
C ASP A 62 3.00 -14.45 18.63
N MET A 63 3.12 -14.68 17.32
CA MET A 63 3.28 -16.01 16.72
C MET A 63 4.69 -16.59 16.90
N GLY A 64 5.65 -15.83 17.45
CA GLY A 64 7.06 -16.20 17.58
C GLY A 64 7.86 -16.09 16.27
N ILE A 65 7.40 -15.28 15.32
CA ILE A 65 8.01 -15.08 14.01
C ILE A 65 8.66 -13.70 13.93
N SER A 66 9.89 -13.65 13.40
CA SER A 66 10.56 -12.38 13.07
C SER A 66 9.88 -11.75 11.85
N VAL A 67 9.45 -10.48 11.95
CA VAL A 67 8.86 -9.75 10.81
C VAL A 67 9.85 -9.65 9.64
N SER A 68 11.13 -9.45 9.90
CA SER A 68 12.17 -9.39 8.87
C SER A 68 12.31 -10.71 8.12
N ASP A 69 12.21 -11.86 8.81
CA ASP A 69 12.27 -13.17 8.16
C ASP A 69 11.01 -13.44 7.34
N ALA A 70 9.83 -13.04 7.84
CA ALA A 70 8.58 -13.16 7.11
C ALA A 70 8.55 -12.28 5.83
N MET A 71 9.10 -11.07 5.89
CA MET A 71 9.15 -10.16 4.73
C MET A 71 10.17 -10.55 3.67
N ARG A 72 11.29 -11.16 4.07
CA ARG A 72 12.48 -11.40 3.20
C ARG A 72 12.17 -12.04 1.85
N PRO A 73 11.28 -13.05 1.72
CA PRO A 73 10.98 -13.69 0.43
C PRO A 73 10.36 -12.74 -0.61
N PHE A 74 9.78 -11.63 -0.17
CA PHE A 74 8.98 -10.72 -1.00
C PHE A 74 9.76 -9.48 -1.44
N VAL A 75 10.85 -9.12 -0.75
CA VAL A 75 11.63 -7.89 -0.97
C VAL A 75 11.97 -7.67 -2.45
N ALA A 76 12.66 -8.62 -3.07
CA ALA A 76 13.13 -8.46 -4.45
C ALA A 76 11.97 -8.31 -5.47
N ARG A 77 10.81 -8.93 -5.20
CA ARG A 77 9.65 -8.84 -6.09
C ARG A 77 8.98 -7.47 -6.01
N PHE A 78 8.83 -6.93 -4.80
CA PHE A 78 8.29 -5.58 -4.59
C PHE A 78 9.22 -4.52 -5.15
N ASP A 79 10.53 -4.63 -4.90
CA ASP A 79 11.53 -3.70 -5.43
C ASP A 79 11.52 -3.68 -6.96
N HIS A 80 11.43 -4.86 -7.59
CA HIS A 80 11.29 -4.96 -9.05
C HIS A 80 9.99 -4.33 -9.55
N PHE A 81 8.86 -4.60 -8.89
CA PHE A 81 7.56 -4.01 -9.21
C PHE A 81 7.62 -2.48 -9.13
N HIS A 82 8.13 -1.94 -8.03
CA HIS A 82 8.24 -0.50 -7.83
C HIS A 82 9.17 0.17 -8.83
N ALA A 83 10.28 -0.48 -9.19
CA ALA A 83 11.20 0.01 -10.22
C ALA A 83 10.56 0.02 -11.62
N SER A 84 9.82 -1.05 -11.96
CA SER A 84 9.16 -1.18 -13.28
C SER A 84 7.93 -0.27 -13.44
N THR A 85 7.34 0.17 -12.35
CA THR A 85 6.17 1.06 -12.31
C THR A 85 6.48 2.41 -11.67
N ALA A 86 7.73 2.88 -11.79
CA ALA A 86 8.14 4.15 -11.19
C ALA A 86 7.37 5.33 -11.80
N PRO A 87 6.64 6.13 -11.00
CA PRO A 87 5.92 7.29 -11.52
C PRO A 87 6.90 8.39 -11.93
N ARG A 88 6.56 9.13 -12.96
CA ARG A 88 7.35 10.26 -13.49
C ARG A 88 6.80 11.62 -13.07
N SER A 89 5.66 11.63 -12.41
CA SER A 89 4.98 12.84 -11.96
C SER A 89 4.13 12.58 -10.71
N TRP A 90 3.81 13.65 -10.01
CA TRP A 90 2.88 13.65 -8.89
C TRP A 90 1.55 12.93 -9.21
N LEU A 91 0.96 13.20 -10.37
CA LEU A 91 -0.31 12.59 -10.75
C LEU A 91 -0.18 11.10 -11.05
N GLU A 92 0.92 10.68 -11.65
CA GLU A 92 1.19 9.25 -11.86
C GLU A 92 1.39 8.52 -10.52
N SER A 93 2.02 9.15 -9.53
CA SER A 93 2.13 8.54 -8.19
C SER A 93 0.76 8.37 -7.53
N LEU A 94 -0.15 9.33 -7.67
CA LEU A 94 -1.52 9.22 -7.16
C LEU A 94 -2.33 8.14 -7.87
N VAL A 95 -2.20 7.99 -9.18
CA VAL A 95 -2.82 6.89 -9.93
C VAL A 95 -2.31 5.55 -9.43
N LYS A 96 -0.99 5.43 -9.21
CA LYS A 96 -0.37 4.21 -8.68
C LYS A 96 -0.90 3.86 -7.28
N VAL A 97 -1.03 4.84 -6.39
CA VAL A 97 -1.63 4.65 -5.06
C VAL A 97 -3.06 4.14 -5.19
N TYR A 98 -3.90 4.81 -5.98
CA TYR A 98 -5.30 4.44 -6.17
C TYR A 98 -5.48 3.00 -6.68
N VAL A 99 -4.72 2.63 -7.71
CA VAL A 99 -4.79 1.28 -8.29
C VAL A 99 -4.21 0.24 -7.31
N GLY A 100 -3.10 0.56 -6.65
CA GLY A 100 -2.45 -0.33 -5.70
C GLY A 100 -3.35 -0.65 -4.51
N ASP A 101 -3.95 0.37 -3.90
CA ASP A 101 -4.88 0.21 -2.78
C ASP A 101 -6.09 -0.65 -3.19
N GLY A 102 -6.70 -0.36 -4.36
CA GLY A 102 -7.85 -1.11 -4.86
C GLY A 102 -7.52 -2.60 -5.05
N LEU A 103 -6.40 -2.91 -5.70
CA LEU A 103 -5.96 -4.30 -5.91
C LEU A 103 -5.65 -5.01 -4.59
N THR A 104 -5.06 -4.31 -3.64
CA THR A 104 -4.72 -4.86 -2.32
C THR A 104 -5.98 -5.19 -1.54
N VAL A 105 -6.93 -4.27 -1.48
CA VAL A 105 -8.22 -4.48 -0.78
C VAL A 105 -8.99 -5.65 -1.39
N ASP A 106 -9.10 -5.72 -2.71
CA ASP A 106 -9.82 -6.79 -3.41
C ASP A 106 -9.16 -8.15 -3.15
N PHE A 107 -7.84 -8.26 -3.34
CA PHE A 107 -7.11 -9.51 -3.16
C PHE A 107 -7.22 -10.04 -1.72
N TYR A 108 -6.91 -9.21 -0.73
CA TYR A 108 -6.94 -9.64 0.66
C TYR A 108 -8.36 -9.79 1.20
N GLY A 109 -9.34 -9.07 0.64
CA GLY A 109 -10.75 -9.29 0.91
C GLY A 109 -11.19 -10.71 0.57
N GLU A 110 -10.77 -11.24 -0.57
CA GLU A 110 -11.03 -12.62 -0.98
C GLU A 110 -10.29 -13.64 -0.11
N VAL A 111 -9.00 -13.40 0.16
CA VAL A 111 -8.17 -14.31 0.99
C VAL A 111 -8.66 -14.33 2.45
N GLY A 112 -9.21 -13.24 2.96
CA GLY A 112 -9.68 -13.11 4.34
C GLY A 112 -10.67 -14.20 4.77
N GLY A 113 -11.46 -14.74 3.82
CA GLY A 113 -12.42 -15.83 4.08
C GLY A 113 -11.76 -17.18 4.44
N TRP A 114 -10.45 -17.34 4.22
CA TRP A 114 -9.69 -18.56 4.50
C TRP A 114 -8.86 -18.47 5.78
N LEU A 115 -8.85 -17.31 6.44
CA LEU A 115 -8.07 -17.03 7.63
C LEU A 115 -8.86 -17.37 8.90
N ASP A 116 -8.15 -17.62 9.99
CA ASP A 116 -8.79 -17.64 11.30
C ASP A 116 -9.33 -16.24 11.68
N ALA A 117 -10.28 -16.20 12.62
CA ALA A 117 -10.98 -14.96 12.96
C ALA A 117 -10.06 -13.83 13.43
N THR A 118 -8.97 -14.15 14.14
CA THR A 118 -8.02 -13.16 14.66
C THR A 118 -7.19 -12.56 13.54
N THR A 119 -6.64 -13.42 12.67
CA THR A 119 -5.86 -12.98 11.50
C THR A 119 -6.73 -12.23 10.50
N ALA A 120 -7.97 -12.69 10.25
CA ALA A 120 -8.92 -11.99 9.37
C ALA A 120 -9.27 -10.59 9.91
N ALA A 121 -9.46 -10.44 11.23
CA ALA A 121 -9.73 -9.14 11.84
C ALA A 121 -8.54 -8.18 11.70
N LEU A 122 -7.32 -8.69 11.89
CA LEU A 122 -6.09 -7.91 11.69
C LEU A 122 -5.95 -7.44 10.23
N VAL A 123 -6.11 -8.36 9.28
CA VAL A 123 -6.03 -8.01 7.84
C VAL A 123 -7.07 -6.95 7.48
N LYS A 124 -8.28 -7.09 7.98
CA LYS A 124 -9.35 -6.08 7.78
C LYS A 124 -8.99 -4.72 8.39
N GLU A 125 -8.35 -4.70 9.56
CA GLU A 125 -7.91 -3.45 10.20
C GLU A 125 -6.80 -2.77 9.40
N VAL A 126 -5.82 -3.54 8.93
CA VAL A 126 -4.71 -3.04 8.08
C VAL A 126 -5.22 -2.49 6.76
N LEU A 127 -6.23 -3.11 6.16
CA LEU A 127 -6.83 -2.68 4.89
C LEU A 127 -7.95 -1.64 5.06
N ALA A 128 -8.19 -1.14 6.26
CA ALA A 128 -9.21 -0.12 6.48
C ALA A 128 -8.89 1.14 5.67
N ASP A 129 -9.90 1.69 5.00
CA ASP A 129 -9.75 2.91 4.20
C ASP A 129 -9.24 4.06 5.06
N THR A 130 -8.05 4.55 4.72
CA THR A 130 -7.38 5.70 5.35
C THR A 130 -7.60 6.99 4.56
N GLY A 131 -8.47 6.97 3.55
CA GLY A 131 -8.76 8.12 2.69
C GLY A 131 -7.79 8.31 1.53
N HIS A 132 -6.86 7.38 1.32
CA HIS A 132 -5.86 7.44 0.24
C HIS A 132 -6.52 7.48 -1.13
N SER A 133 -7.40 6.53 -1.41
CA SER A 133 -8.09 6.41 -2.69
C SER A 133 -8.96 7.64 -2.98
N ALA A 134 -9.69 8.15 -1.99
CA ALA A 134 -10.52 9.35 -2.15
C ALA A 134 -9.68 10.61 -2.41
N PHE A 135 -8.53 10.74 -1.75
CA PHE A 135 -7.60 11.83 -2.01
C PHE A 135 -7.03 11.75 -3.44
N ALA A 136 -6.51 10.58 -3.82
CA ALA A 136 -5.92 10.37 -5.14
C ALA A 136 -6.93 10.62 -6.27
N GLU A 137 -8.15 10.08 -6.15
CA GLU A 137 -9.23 10.29 -7.11
C GLU A 137 -9.55 11.79 -7.27
N ARG A 138 -9.72 12.52 -6.16
CA ARG A 138 -10.04 13.94 -6.19
C ARG A 138 -8.98 14.76 -6.91
N GLU A 139 -7.71 14.57 -6.57
CA GLU A 139 -6.59 15.32 -7.15
C GLU A 139 -6.41 15.01 -8.65
N VAL A 140 -6.46 13.74 -9.02
CA VAL A 140 -6.33 13.30 -10.42
C VAL A 140 -7.51 13.80 -11.25
N ARG A 141 -8.75 13.66 -10.76
CA ARG A 141 -9.95 14.15 -11.44
C ARG A 141 -9.87 15.66 -11.68
N ALA A 142 -9.55 16.43 -10.64
CA ALA A 142 -9.41 17.88 -10.76
C ALA A 142 -8.31 18.30 -11.76
N ALA A 143 -7.21 17.57 -11.84
CA ALA A 143 -6.16 17.83 -12.84
C ALA A 143 -6.63 17.51 -14.26
N CYS A 144 -7.33 16.40 -14.47
CA CYS A 144 -7.88 16.00 -15.77
C CYS A 144 -8.96 16.95 -16.28
N GLU A 145 -9.77 17.52 -15.39
CA GLU A 145 -10.78 18.52 -15.75
C GLU A 145 -10.16 19.86 -16.19
N ARG A 146 -9.03 20.24 -15.59
CA ARG A 146 -8.32 21.48 -15.93
C ARG A 146 -7.51 21.39 -17.22
N ASP A 147 -6.98 20.20 -17.55
CA ASP A 147 -6.08 20.01 -18.69
C ASP A 147 -6.29 18.66 -19.38
N ARG A 148 -6.78 18.75 -20.63
CA ARG A 148 -7.03 17.59 -21.48
C ARG A 148 -5.76 16.81 -21.80
N ALA A 149 -4.64 17.49 -22.03
CA ALA A 149 -3.37 16.81 -22.34
C ALA A 149 -2.88 15.96 -21.15
N THR A 150 -3.06 16.46 -19.93
CA THR A 150 -2.81 15.71 -18.70
C THR A 150 -3.67 14.46 -18.61
N ARG A 151 -4.99 14.58 -18.86
CA ARG A 151 -5.90 13.44 -18.88
C ARG A 151 -5.47 12.39 -19.91
N ASP A 152 -5.19 12.80 -21.14
CA ASP A 152 -4.84 11.89 -22.23
C ASP A 152 -3.49 11.18 -21.95
N ARG A 153 -2.54 11.85 -21.29
CA ARG A 153 -1.26 11.26 -20.84
C ARG A 153 -1.47 10.22 -19.72
N LEU A 154 -2.28 10.54 -18.71
CA LEU A 154 -2.55 9.61 -17.59
C LEU A 154 -3.33 8.38 -18.04
N ALA A 155 -4.18 8.49 -19.09
CA ALA A 155 -4.90 7.36 -19.66
C ALA A 155 -3.98 6.35 -20.37
N LEU A 156 -2.75 6.75 -20.72
CA LEU A 156 -1.76 5.90 -21.37
C LEU A 156 -0.73 5.30 -20.39
N TRP A 157 -0.69 5.80 -19.19
CA TRP A 157 0.25 5.34 -18.15
C TRP A 157 -0.31 4.14 -17.39
#